data_5ec7ce7021f915c9948a5a9e715e06ef
#
_entry.id   5ec7ce7021f915c9948a5a9e715e06ef
#
_cell.length_a   1.000
_cell.length_b   1.000
_cell.length_c   1.000
_cell.angle_alpha   90.00
_cell.angle_beta   90.00
_cell.angle_gamma   90.00
#
_symmetry.space_group_name_H-M   'P 1'
#
loop_
_entity.id
_entity.type
_entity.pdbx_description
1 polymer ?
#
loop_
_entity_poly.entity_id
_entity_poly.type
_entity_poly.pdbx_seq_one_letter_code
_entity_poly.pdbx_strand_id
1 'polypeptide(L)'
;MKKGLILLLTMIMAVMAGCSSAGNKAESGNSEAVSGDITKLTMWSMETRNKDIIEKSIKQFNDEHPNIELTAEFFEDEALKTKMKVAITGNQVPDIITYWSGETFDTLVSNSMLGDITESLNKDAAFKNDVLNGGLETFSYDGKNYGIPVLFSGVSLWYNKQIFNENGLTPPTTYAELLNVVDQLNAKNIVPITVAGKDRWPVLHWFSYLAQRIGGMEPFEKAKKGEADFTQDSFVQAGEMLRELAVDHKGFINGFLGLDYAAAESLFTNGKAAMYLQGEWAMNSFLDGDFADKVSFVPFPTVDGGQGGINTYQGGFGAGMAISSKTNQEAAYEAIRFLTDSLQRKEINEGANISPMKNPGLEAAKMNPLAFAYDSSISSSLEGFFSYYDQALDAKRAEQFLNSVGAIVGQNSNSVKDELAKIK
;
A
#
# COMPACT_ATOMS: atom_id res chain seq x y z
N MET A 1 51.84 8.61 -39.54
CA MET A 1 52.84 7.54 -39.77
C MET A 1 52.22 6.24 -39.36
N LYS A 2 51.90 5.43 -40.33
CA LYS A 2 52.15 3.98 -40.51
C LYS A 2 51.41 3.07 -39.56
N LYS A 3 50.35 2.37 -40.10
CA LYS A 3 50.38 0.97 -40.63
C LYS A 3 50.29 -0.01 -39.49
N GLY A 4 49.33 -0.90 -39.39
CA GLY A 4 48.71 -1.83 -40.31
C GLY A 4 48.83 -3.23 -39.75
N LEU A 5 47.84 -4.07 -39.95
CA LEU A 5 47.86 -5.47 -40.44
C LEU A 5 46.76 -6.27 -39.75
N ILE A 6 45.79 -6.65 -40.36
CA ILE A 6 45.12 -7.59 -41.28
C ILE A 6 45.71 -9.05 -41.24
N LEU A 7 44.76 -9.99 -41.26
CA LEU A 7 44.80 -11.42 -41.61
C LEU A 7 44.95 -12.42 -40.44
N LEU A 8 44.32 -13.60 -40.35
CA LEU A 8 43.65 -14.56 -41.28
C LEU A 8 42.88 -15.56 -40.41
N LEU A 9 41.65 -15.86 -40.58
CA LEU A 9 41.03 -16.95 -41.36
C LEU A 9 41.73 -18.33 -41.29
N THR A 10 41.10 -19.35 -40.69
CA THR A 10 40.88 -20.64 -41.33
C THR A 10 40.01 -21.56 -40.43
N MET A 11 38.98 -21.93 -40.89
CA MET A 11 38.10 -23.09 -41.07
C MET A 11 38.84 -24.44 -41.03
N ILE A 12 38.43 -25.40 -40.19
CA ILE A 12 38.53 -26.84 -40.43
C ILE A 12 37.29 -27.55 -39.92
N MET A 13 36.49 -28.08 -40.87
CA MET A 13 35.56 -29.19 -40.67
C MET A 13 36.36 -30.51 -40.71
N ALA A 14 36.04 -31.43 -39.82
CA ALA A 14 36.26 -32.85 -40.07
C ALA A 14 35.17 -33.68 -39.39
N VAL A 15 34.38 -34.35 -40.23
CA VAL A 15 33.48 -35.47 -39.94
C VAL A 15 34.32 -36.74 -39.80
N MET A 16 33.98 -37.60 -38.84
CA MET A 16 34.03 -39.06 -39.05
C MET A 16 33.15 -39.79 -38.02
N ALA A 17 32.32 -40.64 -38.55
CA ALA A 17 31.52 -41.62 -37.87
C ALA A 17 32.34 -42.87 -37.50
N GLY A 18 31.86 -43.58 -36.48
CA GLY A 18 32.41 -44.88 -36.13
C GLY A 18 31.58 -45.61 -35.07
N CYS A 19 30.98 -46.71 -35.47
CA CYS A 19 29.99 -47.53 -34.79
C CYS A 19 30.49 -48.40 -33.64
N SER A 20 29.52 -48.78 -32.80
CA SER A 20 29.22 -50.14 -32.28
C SER A 20 29.83 -50.57 -30.96
N SER A 21 29.01 -50.81 -30.00
CA SER A 21 28.42 -52.04 -29.52
C SER A 21 28.47 -52.27 -28.00
N ALA A 22 27.29 -52.67 -27.53
CA ALA A 22 26.99 -53.56 -26.41
C ALA A 22 26.99 -53.06 -24.95
N GLY A 23 25.80 -52.76 -24.45
CA GLY A 23 25.18 -53.53 -23.37
C GLY A 23 25.46 -53.14 -21.94
N ASN A 24 24.59 -52.30 -21.33
CA ASN A 24 24.04 -52.67 -20.03
C ASN A 24 22.72 -51.89 -19.78
N LYS A 25 21.68 -52.60 -19.40
CA LYS A 25 20.42 -52.07 -18.94
C LYS A 25 20.64 -51.43 -17.56
N ALA A 26 20.42 -50.11 -17.48
CA ALA A 26 20.03 -49.44 -16.27
C ALA A 26 18.71 -48.75 -16.52
N GLU A 27 17.75 -49.01 -15.66
CA GLU A 27 16.39 -48.42 -15.72
C GLU A 27 16.51 -46.91 -15.72
N SER A 28 16.15 -46.28 -16.82
CA SER A 28 15.97 -44.86 -16.95
C SER A 28 14.58 -44.54 -16.42
N GLY A 29 14.52 -43.95 -15.24
CA GLY A 29 13.33 -43.21 -14.80
C GLY A 29 13.02 -42.14 -15.84
N ASN A 30 11.86 -42.28 -16.44
CA ASN A 30 11.33 -41.36 -17.43
C ASN A 30 10.99 -40.01 -16.72
N SER A 31 11.91 -39.10 -16.68
CA SER A 31 11.58 -37.71 -16.50
C SER A 31 11.13 -37.21 -17.86
N GLU A 32 9.82 -37.14 -18.08
CA GLU A 32 9.25 -36.39 -19.21
C GLU A 32 9.77 -34.96 -19.13
N ALA A 33 10.74 -34.64 -19.98
CA ALA A 33 11.13 -33.26 -20.24
C ALA A 33 9.90 -32.59 -20.90
N VAL A 34 9.27 -31.67 -20.16
CA VAL A 34 8.22 -30.80 -20.69
C VAL A 34 8.86 -29.95 -21.79
N SER A 35 8.69 -30.35 -23.06
CA SER A 35 9.12 -29.57 -24.23
C SER A 35 8.01 -28.60 -24.64
N GLY A 36 7.66 -27.67 -23.76
CA GLY A 36 6.81 -26.53 -24.05
C GLY A 36 7.61 -25.24 -23.91
N ASP A 37 7.30 -24.21 -24.71
CA ASP A 37 7.87 -22.90 -24.54
C ASP A 37 7.51 -22.38 -23.15
N ILE A 38 8.51 -21.95 -22.36
CA ILE A 38 8.29 -21.37 -21.03
C ILE A 38 7.58 -20.02 -21.18
N THR A 39 6.42 -19.87 -20.55
CA THR A 39 5.71 -18.59 -20.46
C THR A 39 6.45 -17.70 -19.47
N LYS A 40 7.00 -16.56 -19.93
CA LYS A 40 7.67 -15.59 -19.08
C LYS A 40 6.70 -14.51 -18.67
N LEU A 41 6.63 -14.23 -17.37
CA LEU A 41 5.81 -13.19 -16.77
C LEU A 41 6.68 -12.21 -15.98
N THR A 42 6.39 -10.93 -16.14
CA THR A 42 7.02 -9.83 -15.41
C THR A 42 6.03 -9.20 -14.45
N MET A 43 6.47 -8.86 -13.23
CA MET A 43 5.65 -8.22 -12.23
C MET A 43 6.30 -6.93 -11.74
N TRP A 44 5.51 -5.86 -11.58
CA TRP A 44 5.88 -4.67 -10.81
C TRP A 44 5.10 -4.64 -9.51
N SER A 45 5.81 -4.47 -8.40
CA SER A 45 5.21 -4.47 -7.07
C SER A 45 5.58 -3.22 -6.28
N MET A 46 4.59 -2.67 -5.58
CA MET A 46 4.76 -1.65 -4.56
C MET A 46 5.20 -2.21 -3.19
N GLU A 47 5.15 -3.52 -3.02
CA GLU A 47 5.36 -4.20 -1.74
C GLU A 47 6.86 -4.36 -1.41
N THR A 48 7.58 -3.26 -1.28
CA THR A 48 9.03 -3.28 -0.96
C THR A 48 9.32 -3.86 0.41
N ARG A 49 8.41 -3.66 1.38
CA ARG A 49 8.54 -4.17 2.76
C ARG A 49 8.38 -5.68 2.84
N ASN A 50 7.53 -6.24 1.99
CA ASN A 50 7.24 -7.67 1.91
C ASN A 50 8.05 -8.38 0.82
N LYS A 51 9.06 -7.71 0.26
CA LYS A 51 9.86 -8.19 -0.86
C LYS A 51 10.38 -9.60 -0.65
N ASP A 52 10.99 -9.89 0.49
CA ASP A 52 11.59 -11.20 0.79
C ASP A 52 10.54 -12.32 0.80
N ILE A 53 9.33 -12.03 1.29
CA ILE A 53 8.21 -12.97 1.32
C ILE A 53 7.71 -13.22 -0.11
N ILE A 54 7.55 -12.16 -0.90
CA ILE A 54 7.11 -12.24 -2.29
C ILE A 54 8.13 -12.99 -3.14
N GLU A 55 9.43 -12.68 -3.02
CA GLU A 55 10.50 -13.39 -3.74
C GLU A 55 10.55 -14.89 -3.41
N LYS A 56 10.37 -15.26 -2.13
CA LYS A 56 10.24 -16.67 -1.73
C LYS A 56 9.00 -17.33 -2.33
N SER A 57 7.89 -16.61 -2.38
CA SER A 57 6.65 -17.12 -2.97
C SER A 57 6.76 -17.26 -4.48
N ILE A 58 7.41 -16.32 -5.18
CA ILE A 58 7.72 -16.42 -6.62
C ILE A 58 8.62 -17.62 -6.90
N LYS A 59 9.65 -17.82 -6.07
CA LYS A 59 10.51 -18.99 -6.21
C LYS A 59 9.73 -20.29 -6.06
N GLN A 60 8.85 -20.38 -5.05
CA GLN A 60 8.00 -21.55 -4.86
C GLN A 60 7.06 -21.75 -6.04
N PHE A 61 6.44 -20.67 -6.55
CA PHE A 61 5.59 -20.73 -7.73
C PHE A 61 6.35 -21.29 -8.95
N ASN A 62 7.53 -20.76 -9.25
CA ASN A 62 8.35 -21.20 -10.37
C ASN A 62 8.79 -22.68 -10.23
N ASP A 63 9.09 -23.14 -9.00
CA ASP A 63 9.44 -24.53 -8.72
C ASP A 63 8.24 -25.48 -8.95
N GLU A 64 7.01 -25.04 -8.64
CA GLU A 64 5.77 -25.82 -8.78
C GLU A 64 5.17 -25.74 -10.21
N HIS A 65 5.53 -24.70 -10.99
CA HIS A 65 5.01 -24.44 -12.34
C HIS A 65 6.15 -24.32 -13.37
N PRO A 66 6.82 -25.43 -13.73
CA PRO A 66 8.03 -25.41 -14.55
C PRO A 66 7.83 -24.88 -15.99
N ASN A 67 6.59 -24.68 -16.42
CA ASN A 67 6.20 -24.07 -17.69
C ASN A 67 5.97 -22.56 -17.61
N ILE A 68 6.08 -21.95 -16.42
CA ILE A 68 5.92 -20.51 -16.17
C ILE A 68 7.15 -19.99 -15.42
N GLU A 69 7.72 -18.90 -15.89
CA GLU A 69 8.82 -18.18 -15.21
C GLU A 69 8.33 -16.78 -14.83
N LEU A 70 8.05 -16.55 -13.54
CA LEU A 70 7.66 -15.27 -13.01
C LEU A 70 8.87 -14.55 -12.41
N THR A 71 9.05 -13.26 -12.75
CA THR A 71 10.04 -12.36 -12.17
C THR A 71 9.39 -11.07 -11.68
N ALA A 72 9.91 -10.46 -10.61
CA ALA A 72 9.35 -9.22 -10.06
C ALA A 72 10.41 -8.13 -9.89
N GLU A 73 9.98 -6.89 -10.11
CA GLU A 73 10.69 -5.66 -9.74
C GLU A 73 9.88 -4.93 -8.67
N PHE A 74 10.58 -4.40 -7.66
CA PHE A 74 9.97 -3.70 -6.52
C PHE A 74 10.31 -2.22 -6.56
N PHE A 75 9.34 -1.37 -6.26
CA PHE A 75 9.48 0.07 -6.34
C PHE A 75 8.87 0.74 -5.11
N GLU A 76 9.56 1.72 -4.57
CA GLU A 76 8.97 2.65 -3.62
C GLU A 76 7.82 3.44 -4.27
N ASP A 77 6.86 3.87 -3.46
CA ASP A 77 5.59 4.46 -3.88
C ASP A 77 5.72 5.53 -4.98
N GLU A 78 6.53 6.55 -4.76
CA GLU A 78 6.67 7.65 -5.72
C GLU A 78 7.39 7.23 -7.00
N ALA A 79 8.31 6.27 -6.91
CA ALA A 79 8.99 5.69 -8.07
C ALA A 79 8.00 4.87 -8.92
N LEU A 80 7.15 4.06 -8.28
CA LEU A 80 6.14 3.28 -8.98
C LEU A 80 5.08 4.18 -9.64
N LYS A 81 4.58 5.20 -8.93
CA LYS A 81 3.64 6.18 -9.49
C LYS A 81 4.21 6.87 -10.74
N THR A 82 5.48 7.26 -10.69
CA THR A 82 6.17 7.88 -11.84
C THR A 82 6.32 6.89 -13.00
N LYS A 83 6.77 5.67 -12.71
CA LYS A 83 6.93 4.61 -13.72
C LYS A 83 5.59 4.24 -14.37
N MET A 84 4.51 4.19 -13.58
CA MET A 84 3.18 3.88 -14.08
C MET A 84 2.64 4.97 -15.03
N LYS A 85 2.84 6.26 -14.73
CA LYS A 85 2.47 7.35 -15.65
C LYS A 85 3.15 7.20 -17.01
N VAL A 86 4.43 6.82 -17.03
CA VAL A 86 5.17 6.56 -18.29
C VAL A 86 4.62 5.32 -18.98
N ALA A 87 4.36 4.26 -18.26
CA ALA A 87 3.83 2.99 -18.78
C ALA A 87 2.44 3.16 -19.40
N ILE A 88 1.55 3.94 -18.78
CA ILE A 88 0.23 4.28 -19.32
C ILE A 88 0.39 5.05 -20.64
N THR A 89 1.22 6.07 -20.66
CA THR A 89 1.46 6.87 -21.88
C THR A 89 2.06 6.04 -23.02
N GLY A 90 2.96 5.10 -22.68
CA GLY A 90 3.61 4.18 -23.64
C GLY A 90 2.77 2.96 -24.00
N ASN A 91 1.62 2.75 -23.35
CA ASN A 91 0.79 1.55 -23.45
C ASN A 91 1.62 0.26 -23.21
N GLN A 92 2.50 0.28 -22.22
CA GLN A 92 3.44 -0.78 -21.86
C GLN A 92 3.46 -0.99 -20.35
N VAL A 93 2.52 -1.77 -19.84
CA VAL A 93 2.51 -2.26 -18.46
C VAL A 93 3.14 -3.67 -18.42
N PRO A 94 3.70 -4.10 -17.25
CA PRO A 94 4.18 -5.46 -17.07
C PRO A 94 3.01 -6.45 -17.13
N ASP A 95 3.30 -7.75 -17.13
CA ASP A 95 2.27 -8.79 -17.17
C ASP A 95 1.39 -8.79 -15.92
N ILE A 96 1.99 -8.51 -14.76
CA ILE A 96 1.31 -8.42 -13.46
C ILE A 96 1.71 -7.11 -12.79
N ILE A 97 0.75 -6.45 -12.16
CA ILE A 97 0.99 -5.28 -11.30
C ILE A 97 0.37 -5.49 -9.92
N THR A 98 1.07 -5.07 -8.86
CA THR A 98 0.46 -4.74 -7.57
C THR A 98 0.36 -3.23 -7.49
N TYR A 99 -0.86 -2.71 -7.40
CA TYR A 99 -1.09 -1.28 -7.45
C TYR A 99 -2.29 -0.86 -6.57
N TRP A 100 -2.32 0.44 -6.20
CA TRP A 100 -3.45 0.99 -5.44
C TRP A 100 -4.73 1.02 -6.27
N SER A 101 -5.85 0.76 -5.59
CA SER A 101 -7.18 1.03 -6.12
C SER A 101 -7.39 2.54 -6.35
N GLY A 102 -8.41 2.90 -7.13
CA GLY A 102 -8.78 4.28 -7.39
C GLY A 102 -8.42 4.75 -8.80
N GLU A 103 -8.34 6.07 -9.00
CA GLU A 103 -8.35 6.71 -10.32
C GLU A 103 -7.27 6.22 -11.30
N THR A 104 -6.05 5.90 -10.82
CA THR A 104 -5.00 5.38 -11.71
C THR A 104 -5.34 3.96 -12.17
N PHE A 105 -5.88 3.13 -11.27
CA PHE A 105 -6.34 1.79 -11.62
C PHE A 105 -7.50 1.87 -12.62
N ASP A 106 -8.43 2.77 -12.37
CA ASP A 106 -9.56 3.09 -13.23
C ASP A 106 -9.11 3.54 -14.63
N THR A 107 -8.04 4.34 -14.69
CA THR A 107 -7.41 4.75 -15.94
C THR A 107 -6.81 3.55 -16.70
N LEU A 108 -6.19 2.60 -16.01
CA LEU A 108 -5.67 1.38 -16.63
C LEU A 108 -6.79 0.53 -17.23
N VAL A 109 -7.92 0.39 -16.52
CA VAL A 109 -9.09 -0.35 -17.00
C VAL A 109 -9.71 0.35 -18.21
N SER A 110 -9.99 1.67 -18.12
CA SER A 110 -10.64 2.44 -19.17
C SER A 110 -9.82 2.51 -20.47
N ASN A 111 -8.48 2.45 -20.36
CA ASN A 111 -7.59 2.32 -21.51
C ASN A 111 -7.38 0.87 -21.99
N SER A 112 -8.17 -0.08 -21.47
CA SER A 112 -8.09 -1.51 -21.83
C SER A 112 -6.69 -2.11 -21.63
N MET A 113 -5.96 -1.64 -20.62
CA MET A 113 -4.60 -2.10 -20.33
C MET A 113 -4.61 -3.31 -19.39
N LEU A 114 -5.69 -3.52 -18.62
CA LEU A 114 -5.87 -4.66 -17.73
C LEU A 114 -6.79 -5.72 -18.31
N GLY A 115 -6.53 -6.96 -17.95
CA GLY A 115 -7.31 -8.14 -18.32
C GLY A 115 -8.54 -8.32 -17.45
N ASP A 116 -9.65 -8.70 -18.04
CA ASP A 116 -10.88 -9.09 -17.36
C ASP A 116 -10.70 -10.49 -16.76
N ILE A 117 -10.66 -10.60 -15.43
CA ILE A 117 -10.49 -11.87 -14.70
C ILE A 117 -11.80 -12.47 -14.19
N THR A 118 -12.95 -11.92 -14.59
CA THR A 118 -14.28 -12.32 -14.09
C THR A 118 -14.55 -13.82 -14.29
N GLU A 119 -14.23 -14.34 -15.48
CA GLU A 119 -14.46 -15.75 -15.78
C GLU A 119 -13.57 -16.67 -14.93
N SER A 120 -12.31 -16.31 -14.75
CA SER A 120 -11.36 -17.05 -13.91
C SER A 120 -11.79 -17.06 -12.45
N LEU A 121 -12.20 -15.91 -11.92
CA LEU A 121 -12.78 -15.80 -10.57
C LEU A 121 -14.05 -16.61 -10.41
N ASN A 122 -14.92 -16.65 -11.41
CA ASN A 122 -16.16 -17.44 -11.35
C ASN A 122 -15.89 -18.96 -11.36
N LYS A 123 -14.81 -19.40 -12.01
CA LYS A 123 -14.35 -20.79 -11.96
C LYS A 123 -13.74 -21.14 -10.61
N ASP A 124 -13.12 -20.18 -9.92
CA ASP A 124 -12.57 -20.33 -8.57
C ASP A 124 -13.53 -19.78 -7.51
N ALA A 125 -14.73 -20.36 -7.46
CA ALA A 125 -15.81 -19.90 -6.59
C ALA A 125 -15.45 -19.96 -5.09
N ALA A 126 -14.61 -20.91 -4.68
CA ALA A 126 -14.16 -21.02 -3.28
C ALA A 126 -13.36 -19.79 -2.88
N PHE A 127 -12.37 -19.40 -3.66
CA PHE A 127 -11.58 -18.19 -3.45
C PHE A 127 -12.44 -16.92 -3.52
N LYS A 128 -13.25 -16.80 -4.58
CA LYS A 128 -14.13 -15.65 -4.77
C LYS A 128 -15.02 -15.38 -3.56
N ASN A 129 -15.60 -16.43 -2.97
CA ASN A 129 -16.50 -16.33 -1.82
C ASN A 129 -15.75 -16.08 -0.51
N ASP A 130 -14.44 -16.37 -0.46
CA ASP A 130 -13.60 -16.14 0.71
C ASP A 130 -13.07 -14.70 0.80
N VAL A 131 -13.07 -13.93 -0.30
CA VAL A 131 -12.75 -12.51 -0.25
C VAL A 131 -13.79 -11.75 0.60
N LEU A 132 -13.32 -10.84 1.46
CA LEU A 132 -14.20 -9.97 2.24
C LEU A 132 -15.12 -9.15 1.33
N ASN A 133 -16.33 -8.87 1.81
CA ASN A 133 -17.30 -8.08 1.07
C ASN A 133 -16.74 -6.69 0.73
N GLY A 134 -16.91 -6.24 -0.50
CA GLY A 134 -16.35 -4.99 -1.01
C GLY A 134 -14.96 -5.14 -1.64
N GLY A 135 -14.24 -6.24 -1.36
CA GLY A 135 -12.88 -6.44 -1.85
C GLY A 135 -12.76 -6.56 -3.36
N LEU A 136 -13.57 -7.42 -3.95
CA LEU A 136 -13.61 -7.57 -5.42
C LEU A 136 -14.30 -6.38 -6.10
N GLU A 137 -15.30 -5.80 -5.46
CA GLU A 137 -16.02 -4.63 -5.94
C GLU A 137 -15.09 -3.42 -6.11
N THR A 138 -14.08 -3.27 -5.22
CA THR A 138 -13.06 -2.21 -5.31
C THR A 138 -12.26 -2.26 -6.61
N PHE A 139 -12.09 -3.44 -7.20
CA PHE A 139 -11.35 -3.66 -8.45
C PHE A 139 -12.28 -4.04 -9.60
N SER A 140 -13.56 -3.66 -9.52
CA SER A 140 -14.58 -3.95 -10.53
C SER A 140 -14.97 -2.72 -11.31
N TYR A 141 -15.18 -2.90 -12.62
CA TYR A 141 -15.63 -1.90 -13.57
C TYR A 141 -16.74 -2.48 -14.45
N ASP A 142 -17.87 -1.80 -14.56
CA ASP A 142 -18.99 -2.24 -15.39
C ASP A 142 -19.39 -3.72 -15.16
N GLY A 143 -19.33 -4.16 -13.88
CA GLY A 143 -19.67 -5.53 -13.49
C GLY A 143 -18.60 -6.59 -13.79
N LYS A 144 -17.41 -6.18 -14.22
CA LYS A 144 -16.27 -7.05 -14.49
C LYS A 144 -15.17 -6.82 -13.47
N ASN A 145 -14.43 -7.87 -13.11
CA ASN A 145 -13.31 -7.80 -12.20
C ASN A 145 -11.98 -7.70 -12.95
N TYR A 146 -11.11 -6.80 -12.52
CA TYR A 146 -9.79 -6.54 -13.12
C TYR A 146 -8.64 -6.73 -12.13
N GLY A 147 -8.92 -7.02 -10.87
CA GLY A 147 -7.91 -7.25 -9.85
C GLY A 147 -8.41 -8.06 -8.66
N ILE A 148 -7.46 -8.61 -7.91
CA ILE A 148 -7.66 -9.33 -6.67
C ILE A 148 -7.09 -8.48 -5.55
N PRO A 149 -7.87 -8.14 -4.49
CA PRO A 149 -7.34 -7.41 -3.34
C PRO A 149 -6.25 -8.23 -2.65
N VAL A 150 -5.13 -7.59 -2.30
CA VAL A 150 -4.02 -8.23 -1.58
C VAL A 150 -3.91 -7.78 -0.15
N LEU A 151 -4.37 -6.57 0.16
CA LEU A 151 -4.32 -5.97 1.49
C LEU A 151 -5.66 -5.32 1.83
N PHE A 152 -6.04 -5.45 3.09
CA PHE A 152 -6.99 -4.55 3.74
C PHE A 152 -6.20 -3.60 4.64
N SER A 153 -6.33 -2.31 4.42
CA SER A 153 -5.55 -1.29 5.10
C SER A 153 -6.39 -0.46 6.06
N GLY A 154 -5.79 -0.04 7.17
CA GLY A 154 -6.41 0.87 8.13
C GLY A 154 -5.37 1.81 8.74
N VAL A 155 -5.62 3.11 8.68
CA VAL A 155 -4.76 4.11 9.32
C VAL A 155 -5.20 4.33 10.76
N SER A 156 -4.26 4.28 11.69
CA SER A 156 -4.49 4.47 13.13
C SER A 156 -3.46 5.41 13.74
N LEU A 157 -3.79 5.98 14.89
CA LEU A 157 -2.85 6.77 15.66
C LEU A 157 -2.01 5.85 16.54
N TRP A 158 -0.78 5.59 16.11
CA TRP A 158 0.20 4.82 16.88
C TRP A 158 0.84 5.71 17.94
N TYR A 159 1.11 5.15 19.12
CA TYR A 159 1.74 5.88 20.20
C TYR A 159 2.77 5.03 20.96
N ASN A 160 3.79 5.68 21.49
CA ASN A 160 4.81 5.06 22.32
C ASN A 160 4.32 4.96 23.77
N LYS A 161 3.98 3.72 24.20
CA LYS A 161 3.49 3.44 25.56
C LYS A 161 4.44 3.88 26.66
N GLN A 162 5.76 3.76 26.42
CA GLN A 162 6.76 4.16 27.41
C GLN A 162 6.70 5.66 27.64
N ILE A 163 6.72 6.46 26.57
CA ILE A 163 6.62 7.93 26.68
C ILE A 163 5.31 8.33 27.38
N PHE A 164 4.19 7.70 27.00
CA PHE A 164 2.90 8.00 27.61
C PHE A 164 2.89 7.67 29.11
N ASN A 165 3.32 6.48 29.50
CA ASN A 165 3.36 6.04 30.90
C ASN A 165 4.30 6.90 31.76
N GLU A 166 5.51 7.19 31.29
CA GLU A 166 6.49 8.02 31.99
C GLU A 166 6.00 9.47 32.22
N ASN A 167 5.06 9.92 31.37
CA ASN A 167 4.52 11.27 31.44
C ASN A 167 3.10 11.35 32.00
N GLY A 168 2.50 10.21 32.39
CA GLY A 168 1.14 10.14 32.95
C GLY A 168 0.07 10.52 31.92
N LEU A 169 0.32 10.24 30.63
CA LEU A 169 -0.60 10.55 29.53
C LEU A 169 -1.52 9.39 29.22
N THR A 170 -2.73 9.70 28.78
CA THR A 170 -3.70 8.75 28.22
C THR A 170 -3.81 8.99 26.72
N PRO A 171 -3.89 7.93 25.88
CA PRO A 171 -4.11 8.10 24.46
C PRO A 171 -5.41 8.86 24.17
N PRO A 172 -5.37 9.86 23.26
CA PRO A 172 -6.51 10.73 23.02
C PRO A 172 -7.64 10.02 22.26
N THR A 173 -8.88 10.28 22.64
CA THR A 173 -10.11 9.83 21.96
C THR A 173 -10.86 10.97 21.30
N THR A 174 -10.56 12.21 21.68
CA THR A 174 -11.09 13.43 21.06
C THR A 174 -9.94 14.32 20.57
N TYR A 175 -10.25 15.21 19.63
CA TYR A 175 -9.27 16.19 19.14
C TYR A 175 -8.79 17.16 20.24
N ALA A 176 -9.67 17.56 21.16
CA ALA A 176 -9.28 18.39 22.28
C ALA A 176 -8.29 17.66 23.23
N GLU A 177 -8.49 16.38 23.46
CA GLU A 177 -7.53 15.56 24.21
C GLU A 177 -6.19 15.42 23.46
N LEU A 178 -6.21 15.29 22.12
CA LEU A 178 -5.00 15.27 21.31
C LEU A 178 -4.18 16.54 21.47
N LEU A 179 -4.81 17.72 21.38
CA LEU A 179 -4.14 18.99 21.59
C LEU A 179 -3.55 19.10 23.02
N ASN A 180 -4.30 18.65 24.03
CA ASN A 180 -3.81 18.62 25.40
C ASN A 180 -2.58 17.70 25.58
N VAL A 181 -2.57 16.51 24.96
CA VAL A 181 -1.40 15.61 24.94
C VAL A 181 -0.21 16.28 24.27
N VAL A 182 -0.43 16.94 23.13
CA VAL A 182 0.60 17.67 22.38
C VAL A 182 1.23 18.76 23.25
N ASP A 183 0.42 19.57 23.93
CA ASP A 183 0.89 20.66 24.77
C ASP A 183 1.69 20.15 25.99
N GLN A 184 1.25 19.08 26.61
CA GLN A 184 1.96 18.46 27.74
C GLN A 184 3.32 17.89 27.31
N LEU A 185 3.42 17.28 26.13
CA LEU A 185 4.67 16.77 25.58
C LEU A 185 5.62 17.92 25.23
N ASN A 186 5.11 18.97 24.56
CA ASN A 186 5.89 20.17 24.22
C ASN A 186 6.44 20.87 25.48
N ALA A 187 5.66 20.98 26.54
CA ALA A 187 6.11 21.55 27.82
C ALA A 187 7.31 20.79 28.44
N LYS A 188 7.48 19.51 28.07
CA LYS A 188 8.59 18.65 28.51
C LYS A 188 9.70 18.49 27.46
N ASN A 189 9.64 19.25 26.35
CA ASN A 189 10.54 19.14 25.19
C ASN A 189 10.57 17.74 24.56
N ILE A 190 9.45 17.02 24.60
CA ILE A 190 9.25 15.75 23.92
C ILE A 190 8.52 16.02 22.61
N VAL A 191 9.03 15.49 21.49
CA VAL A 191 8.37 15.65 20.19
C VAL A 191 7.01 14.93 20.21
N PRO A 192 5.88 15.64 20.02
CA PRO A 192 4.57 15.00 20.10
C PRO A 192 4.31 14.03 18.95
N ILE A 193 4.50 14.49 17.71
CA ILE A 193 4.14 13.73 16.50
C ILE A 193 5.26 13.82 15.47
N THR A 194 5.64 12.70 14.89
CA THR A 194 6.42 12.66 13.66
C THR A 194 5.50 12.52 12.44
N VAL A 195 5.86 13.16 11.33
CA VAL A 195 5.12 13.06 10.06
C VAL A 195 6.03 13.33 8.87
N ALA A 196 5.86 12.60 7.78
CA ALA A 196 6.63 12.76 6.54
C ALA A 196 5.98 13.83 5.65
N GLY A 197 6.37 15.08 5.86
CA GLY A 197 5.83 16.22 5.10
C GLY A 197 6.37 16.33 3.68
N LYS A 198 7.58 15.82 3.39
CA LYS A 198 8.18 15.80 2.05
C LYS A 198 7.36 14.93 1.08
N ASP A 199 6.85 13.81 1.55
CA ASP A 199 6.03 12.89 0.76
C ASP A 199 4.56 13.34 0.69
N ARG A 200 4.15 14.33 1.49
CA ARG A 200 2.86 15.02 1.54
C ARG A 200 1.67 14.15 1.94
N TRP A 201 1.52 12.93 1.40
CA TRP A 201 0.39 12.05 1.70
C TRP A 201 0.24 11.70 3.20
N PRO A 202 1.30 11.57 4.03
CA PRO A 202 1.11 11.36 5.47
C PRO A 202 0.49 12.56 6.18
N VAL A 203 0.73 13.78 5.69
CA VAL A 203 0.05 14.99 6.19
C VAL A 203 -1.41 15.02 5.74
N LEU A 204 -1.69 14.53 4.53
CA LEU A 204 -3.07 14.43 4.01
C LEU A 204 -3.92 13.46 4.84
N HIS A 205 -3.36 12.42 5.47
CA HIS A 205 -4.11 11.57 6.39
C HIS A 205 -4.74 12.36 7.54
N TRP A 206 -4.00 13.30 8.14
CA TRP A 206 -4.50 14.17 9.19
C TRP A 206 -5.68 15.01 8.71
N PHE A 207 -5.53 15.65 7.55
CA PHE A 207 -6.60 16.44 6.94
C PHE A 207 -7.84 15.58 6.65
N SER A 208 -7.65 14.43 6.03
CA SER A 208 -8.74 13.53 5.61
C SER A 208 -9.53 13.01 6.80
N TYR A 209 -8.84 12.64 7.89
CA TYR A 209 -9.50 12.24 9.12
C TYR A 209 -10.29 13.39 9.74
N LEU A 210 -9.70 14.58 9.87
CA LEU A 210 -10.41 15.74 10.42
C LEU A 210 -11.66 16.07 9.57
N ALA A 211 -11.54 16.08 8.25
CA ALA A 211 -12.67 16.32 7.36
C ALA A 211 -13.77 15.25 7.52
N GLN A 212 -13.40 13.97 7.61
CA GLN A 212 -14.34 12.89 7.85
C GLN A 212 -14.97 12.96 9.25
N ARG A 213 -14.20 13.27 10.29
CA ARG A 213 -14.74 13.43 11.65
C ARG A 213 -15.73 14.56 11.75
N ILE A 214 -15.51 15.67 11.04
CA ILE A 214 -16.40 16.84 11.04
C ILE A 214 -17.65 16.59 10.19
N GLY A 215 -17.47 16.19 8.92
CA GLY A 215 -18.54 16.17 7.93
C GLY A 215 -19.10 14.79 7.58
N GLY A 216 -18.53 13.70 8.12
CA GLY A 216 -18.86 12.34 7.69
C GLY A 216 -18.32 12.04 6.29
N MET A 217 -18.97 11.12 5.59
CA MET A 217 -18.53 10.63 4.27
C MET A 217 -19.01 11.50 3.10
N GLU A 218 -20.19 12.07 3.23
CA GLU A 218 -20.94 12.70 2.12
C GLU A 218 -20.19 13.88 1.46
N PRO A 219 -19.53 14.82 2.20
CA PRO A 219 -18.86 15.96 1.58
C PRO A 219 -17.77 15.54 0.58
N PHE A 220 -16.98 14.52 0.91
CA PHE A 220 -15.94 14.04 0.01
C PHE A 220 -16.53 13.35 -1.22
N GLU A 221 -17.54 12.52 -1.06
CA GLU A 221 -18.18 11.83 -2.17
C GLU A 221 -18.82 12.82 -3.17
N LYS A 222 -19.43 13.91 -2.66
CA LYS A 222 -19.95 14.98 -3.51
C LYS A 222 -18.85 15.73 -4.26
N ALA A 223 -17.76 16.09 -3.55
CA ALA A 223 -16.64 16.80 -4.16
C ALA A 223 -15.91 15.92 -5.20
N LYS A 224 -15.75 14.63 -4.92
CA LYS A 224 -15.18 13.65 -5.85
C LYS A 224 -15.96 13.60 -7.16
N LYS A 225 -17.30 13.60 -7.09
CA LYS A 225 -18.21 13.58 -8.25
C LYS A 225 -18.33 14.94 -8.96
N GLY A 226 -17.74 16.01 -8.41
CA GLY A 226 -17.91 17.36 -8.93
C GLY A 226 -19.27 17.99 -8.63
N GLU A 227 -20.04 17.42 -7.71
CA GLU A 227 -21.35 17.95 -7.24
C GLU A 227 -21.15 19.08 -6.20
N ALA A 228 -19.95 19.17 -5.63
CA ALA A 228 -19.50 20.21 -4.72
C ALA A 228 -17.99 20.43 -4.91
N ASP A 229 -17.45 21.47 -4.27
CA ASP A 229 -16.01 21.72 -4.24
C ASP A 229 -15.40 21.44 -2.86
N PHE A 230 -14.09 21.60 -2.73
CA PHE A 230 -13.37 21.38 -1.47
C PHE A 230 -13.37 22.61 -0.54
N THR A 231 -14.22 23.63 -0.81
CA THR A 231 -14.39 24.79 0.07
C THR A 231 -15.61 24.67 0.99
N GLN A 232 -16.24 23.50 1.07
CA GLN A 232 -17.32 23.21 2.02
C GLN A 232 -16.82 23.39 3.45
N ASP A 233 -17.72 23.75 4.36
CA ASP A 233 -17.38 24.09 5.75
C ASP A 233 -16.58 22.99 6.47
N SER A 234 -16.90 21.71 6.24
CA SER A 234 -16.17 20.58 6.85
C SER A 234 -14.70 20.51 6.42
N PHE A 235 -14.39 20.81 5.16
CA PHE A 235 -13.01 20.85 4.67
C PHE A 235 -12.27 22.09 5.16
N VAL A 236 -12.93 23.25 5.17
CA VAL A 236 -12.32 24.49 5.69
C VAL A 236 -12.01 24.33 7.17
N GLN A 237 -12.96 23.82 7.97
CA GLN A 237 -12.75 23.58 9.39
C GLN A 237 -11.64 22.52 9.63
N ALA A 238 -11.59 21.44 8.84
CA ALA A 238 -10.52 20.44 8.93
C ALA A 238 -9.14 21.06 8.68
N GLY A 239 -9.03 21.93 7.69
CA GLY A 239 -7.78 22.63 7.39
C GLY A 239 -7.38 23.62 8.49
N GLU A 240 -8.34 24.34 9.09
CA GLU A 240 -8.05 25.23 10.22
C GLU A 240 -7.59 24.45 11.45
N MET A 241 -8.24 23.33 11.79
CA MET A 241 -7.81 22.44 12.88
C MET A 241 -6.44 21.84 12.62
N LEU A 242 -6.14 21.40 11.38
CA LEU A 242 -4.81 20.91 11.04
C LEU A 242 -3.74 21.99 11.15
N ARG A 243 -4.06 23.23 10.75
CA ARG A 243 -3.17 24.38 10.93
C ARG A 243 -2.93 24.68 12.40
N GLU A 244 -3.99 24.70 13.22
CA GLU A 244 -3.92 24.85 14.67
C GLU A 244 -2.96 23.82 15.29
N LEU A 245 -3.15 22.53 14.97
CA LEU A 245 -2.26 21.44 15.44
C LEU A 245 -0.81 21.66 15.02
N ALA A 246 -0.57 21.98 13.74
CA ALA A 246 0.77 22.05 13.18
C ALA A 246 1.52 23.33 13.60
N VAL A 247 0.83 24.48 13.64
CA VAL A 247 1.44 25.80 13.79
C VAL A 247 1.31 26.32 15.22
N ASP A 248 0.10 26.36 15.76
CA ASP A 248 -0.17 26.99 17.04
C ASP A 248 0.29 26.10 18.21
N HIS A 249 -0.05 24.82 18.15
CA HIS A 249 0.37 23.81 19.13
C HIS A 249 1.74 23.17 18.83
N LYS A 250 2.33 23.43 17.64
CA LYS A 250 3.61 22.83 17.23
C LYS A 250 3.59 21.29 17.39
N GLY A 251 2.48 20.68 16.99
CA GLY A 251 2.25 19.25 17.20
C GLY A 251 3.18 18.36 16.40
N PHE A 252 3.65 18.83 15.24
CA PHE A 252 4.59 18.08 14.42
C PHE A 252 6.05 18.43 14.73
N ILE A 253 6.93 17.44 14.55
CA ILE A 253 8.38 17.64 14.70
C ILE A 253 8.86 18.82 13.84
N ASN A 254 9.76 19.63 14.39
CA ASN A 254 10.32 20.77 13.68
C ASN A 254 11.01 20.29 12.37
N GLY A 255 10.75 20.98 11.26
CA GLY A 255 11.30 20.64 9.95
C GLY A 255 10.61 19.45 9.24
N PHE A 256 9.45 19.00 9.71
CA PHE A 256 8.72 17.85 9.15
C PHE A 256 8.47 17.95 7.65
N LEU A 257 8.32 19.15 7.09
CA LEU A 257 8.14 19.35 5.64
C LEU A 257 9.33 18.84 4.79
N GLY A 258 10.50 18.67 5.40
CA GLY A 258 11.69 18.10 4.77
C GLY A 258 11.90 16.62 5.05
N LEU A 259 11.11 16.01 5.94
CA LEU A 259 11.24 14.59 6.27
C LEU A 259 10.50 13.73 5.25
N ASP A 260 11.18 12.69 4.75
CA ASP A 260 10.56 11.61 4.00
C ASP A 260 10.02 10.52 4.93
N TYR A 261 9.31 9.56 4.33
CA TYR A 261 8.65 8.49 5.05
C TYR A 261 9.60 7.72 5.98
N ALA A 262 10.73 7.25 5.44
CA ALA A 262 11.69 6.44 6.21
C ALA A 262 12.29 7.21 7.39
N ALA A 263 12.58 8.50 7.22
CA ALA A 263 13.09 9.34 8.30
C ALA A 263 12.04 9.57 9.39
N ALA A 264 10.78 9.83 9.01
CA ALA A 264 9.69 10.02 9.97
C ALA A 264 9.38 8.74 10.76
N GLU A 265 9.34 7.59 10.10
CA GLU A 265 9.15 6.28 10.72
C GLU A 265 10.30 5.93 11.68
N SER A 266 11.54 6.17 11.27
CA SER A 266 12.73 5.96 12.10
C SER A 266 12.71 6.81 13.39
N LEU A 267 12.20 8.03 13.34
CA LEU A 267 12.06 8.87 14.54
C LEU A 267 11.07 8.26 15.55
N PHE A 268 9.99 7.67 15.08
CA PHE A 268 9.02 7.00 15.94
C PHE A 268 9.58 5.72 16.54
N THR A 269 10.12 4.82 15.72
CA THR A 269 10.66 3.53 16.15
C THR A 269 11.86 3.65 17.10
N ASN A 270 12.62 4.73 16.98
CA ASN A 270 13.71 5.08 17.91
C ASN A 270 13.24 5.86 19.15
N GLY A 271 11.95 6.00 19.39
CA GLY A 271 11.38 6.69 20.56
C GLY A 271 11.68 8.19 20.61
N LYS A 272 11.91 8.83 19.45
CA LYS A 272 12.16 10.28 19.35
C LYS A 272 10.89 11.09 19.16
N ALA A 273 9.75 10.45 18.91
CA ALA A 273 8.43 11.05 18.84
C ALA A 273 7.43 10.18 19.59
N ALA A 274 6.43 10.81 20.21
CA ALA A 274 5.45 10.11 21.03
C ALA A 274 4.33 9.47 20.21
N MET A 275 3.96 10.06 19.08
CA MET A 275 2.85 9.60 18.23
C MET A 275 3.22 9.60 16.74
N TYR A 276 2.51 8.74 15.97
CA TYR A 276 2.65 8.60 14.52
C TYR A 276 1.32 8.16 13.91
N LEU A 277 0.74 8.96 13.02
CA LEU A 277 -0.48 8.60 12.30
C LEU A 277 -0.10 7.85 11.03
N GLN A 278 -0.36 6.55 10.99
CA GLN A 278 0.05 5.71 9.85
C GLN A 278 -0.81 4.44 9.75
N GLY A 279 -0.79 3.83 8.58
CA GLY A 279 -1.46 2.56 8.37
C GLY A 279 -0.70 1.37 8.97
N GLU A 280 -1.35 0.22 8.95
CA GLU A 280 -0.80 -1.05 9.42
C GLU A 280 0.51 -1.44 8.74
N TRP A 281 0.74 -0.99 7.49
CA TRP A 281 2.01 -1.25 6.77
C TRP A 281 3.25 -0.75 7.50
N ALA A 282 3.12 0.24 8.41
CA ALA A 282 4.22 0.68 9.26
C ALA A 282 4.55 -0.32 10.37
N MET A 283 3.64 -1.26 10.66
CA MET A 283 3.78 -2.21 11.76
C MET A 283 4.99 -3.13 11.58
N ASN A 284 5.39 -3.45 10.34
CA ASN A 284 6.59 -4.25 10.10
C ASN A 284 7.83 -3.61 10.75
N SER A 285 7.98 -2.29 10.63
CA SER A 285 9.06 -1.55 11.29
C SER A 285 8.91 -1.47 12.81
N PHE A 286 7.69 -1.63 13.33
CA PHE A 286 7.43 -1.63 14.78
C PHE A 286 7.76 -2.98 15.41
N LEU A 287 7.71 -4.07 14.64
CA LEU A 287 8.00 -5.42 15.12
C LEU A 287 9.50 -5.70 15.25
N ASP A 288 10.36 -4.81 14.74
CA ASP A 288 11.80 -4.96 14.85
C ASP A 288 12.29 -4.63 16.26
N GLY A 289 13.06 -5.55 16.84
CA GLY A 289 13.71 -5.41 18.14
C GLY A 289 12.72 -5.18 19.30
N ASP A 290 13.13 -4.35 20.26
CA ASP A 290 12.36 -4.09 21.51
C ASP A 290 11.23 -3.07 21.36
N PHE A 291 10.97 -2.55 20.15
CA PHE A 291 9.97 -1.50 19.97
C PHE A 291 8.54 -2.03 19.96
N ALA A 292 8.31 -3.27 19.54
CA ALA A 292 7.00 -3.92 19.54
C ALA A 292 6.32 -3.86 20.92
N ASP A 293 7.09 -4.04 21.99
CA ASP A 293 6.58 -3.95 23.36
C ASP A 293 6.30 -2.52 23.83
N LYS A 294 6.81 -1.52 23.12
CA LYS A 294 6.70 -0.10 23.47
C LYS A 294 5.63 0.64 22.69
N VAL A 295 5.09 0.06 21.65
CA VAL A 295 4.09 0.68 20.79
C VAL A 295 2.68 0.14 21.08
N SER A 296 1.68 0.98 20.84
CA SER A 296 0.28 0.60 20.77
C SER A 296 -0.45 1.59 19.86
N PHE A 297 -1.73 1.40 19.68
CA PHE A 297 -2.55 2.21 18.76
C PHE A 297 -3.88 2.58 19.39
N VAL A 298 -4.50 3.62 18.84
CA VAL A 298 -5.91 3.99 19.06
C VAL A 298 -6.50 4.43 17.71
N PRO A 299 -7.82 4.35 17.52
CA PRO A 299 -8.48 5.01 16.39
C PRO A 299 -8.14 6.50 16.35
N PHE A 300 -8.20 7.12 15.18
CA PHE A 300 -8.06 8.58 15.10
C PHE A 300 -9.17 9.27 15.91
N PRO A 301 -8.83 10.28 16.74
CA PRO A 301 -9.76 10.95 17.63
C PRO A 301 -11.00 11.53 16.92
N THR A 302 -12.11 11.62 17.65
CA THR A 302 -13.32 12.29 17.19
C THR A 302 -13.19 13.80 17.31
N VAL A 303 -14.06 14.55 16.61
CA VAL A 303 -14.23 16.00 16.75
C VAL A 303 -15.59 16.25 17.40
N ASP A 304 -15.62 17.08 18.42
CA ASP A 304 -16.84 17.41 19.14
C ASP A 304 -17.88 18.03 18.19
N GLY A 305 -19.10 17.51 18.23
CA GLY A 305 -20.18 17.93 17.33
C GLY A 305 -20.04 17.45 15.88
N GLY A 306 -18.99 16.69 15.56
CA GLY A 306 -18.79 16.11 14.24
C GLY A 306 -19.67 14.90 13.97
N GLN A 307 -19.76 14.51 12.69
CA GLN A 307 -20.64 13.43 12.20
C GLN A 307 -19.92 12.08 12.02
N GLY A 308 -18.58 12.09 11.97
CA GLY A 308 -17.78 10.88 11.74
C GLY A 308 -17.52 10.08 13.01
N GLY A 309 -17.88 8.80 13.00
CA GLY A 309 -17.67 7.87 14.13
C GLY A 309 -16.20 7.53 14.34
N ILE A 310 -15.81 7.21 15.59
CA ILE A 310 -14.43 6.84 15.94
C ILE A 310 -13.97 5.56 15.24
N ASN A 311 -14.88 4.64 14.97
CA ASN A 311 -14.62 3.34 14.34
C ASN A 311 -14.72 3.38 12.80
N THR A 312 -14.71 4.57 12.20
CA THR A 312 -14.56 4.75 10.76
C THR A 312 -13.10 5.04 10.45
N TYR A 313 -12.46 4.14 9.71
CA TYR A 313 -11.02 4.20 9.45
C TYR A 313 -10.74 4.71 8.03
N GLN A 314 -9.66 5.47 7.86
CA GLN A 314 -9.11 5.71 6.54
C GLN A 314 -8.42 4.44 6.04
N GLY A 315 -8.80 3.96 4.87
CA GLY A 315 -8.28 2.70 4.35
C GLY A 315 -9.27 1.94 3.50
N GLY A 316 -9.30 0.63 3.69
CA GLY A 316 -10.08 -0.32 2.93
C GLY A 316 -9.20 -1.22 2.07
N PHE A 317 -9.71 -1.71 0.93
CA PHE A 317 -8.94 -2.55 0.00
C PHE A 317 -8.01 -1.66 -0.85
N GLY A 318 -6.94 -1.18 -0.22
CA GLY A 318 -6.07 -0.15 -0.79
C GLY A 318 -5.23 -0.61 -1.96
N ALA A 319 -4.88 -1.91 -2.04
CA ALA A 319 -4.04 -2.46 -3.10
C ALA A 319 -4.57 -3.79 -3.62
N GLY A 320 -4.31 -4.07 -4.90
CA GLY A 320 -4.67 -5.30 -5.56
C GLY A 320 -3.64 -5.75 -6.59
N MET A 321 -3.66 -7.04 -6.92
CA MET A 321 -2.95 -7.60 -8.07
C MET A 321 -3.85 -7.61 -9.29
N ALA A 322 -3.33 -7.11 -10.40
CA ALA A 322 -4.00 -7.11 -11.69
C ALA A 322 -3.08 -7.66 -12.78
N ILE A 323 -3.68 -8.18 -13.86
CA ILE A 323 -2.95 -8.73 -15.00
C ILE A 323 -3.12 -7.82 -16.23
N SER A 324 -2.10 -7.72 -17.06
CA SER A 324 -2.16 -6.97 -18.32
C SER A 324 -3.11 -7.64 -19.30
N SER A 325 -3.86 -6.85 -20.07
CA SER A 325 -4.71 -7.37 -21.14
C SER A 325 -3.94 -8.08 -22.28
N LYS A 326 -2.63 -7.87 -22.35
CA LYS A 326 -1.75 -8.36 -23.43
C LYS A 326 -0.99 -9.64 -23.05
N THR A 327 -1.04 -10.05 -21.77
CA THR A 327 -0.32 -11.22 -21.28
C THR A 327 -1.09 -12.53 -21.53
N ASN A 328 -0.43 -13.66 -21.26
CA ASN A 328 -1.11 -14.94 -21.16
C ASN A 328 -2.02 -14.92 -19.91
N GLN A 329 -3.33 -14.76 -20.14
CA GLN A 329 -4.32 -14.55 -19.06
C GLN A 329 -4.40 -15.72 -18.09
N GLU A 330 -4.29 -16.96 -18.57
CA GLU A 330 -4.37 -18.16 -17.73
C GLU A 330 -3.15 -18.27 -16.83
N ALA A 331 -1.94 -18.20 -17.38
CA ALA A 331 -0.70 -18.26 -16.61
C ALA A 331 -0.57 -17.10 -15.63
N ALA A 332 -0.97 -15.88 -16.02
CA ALA A 332 -0.92 -14.72 -15.13
C ALA A 332 -1.96 -14.80 -14.01
N TYR A 333 -3.17 -15.32 -14.29
CA TYR A 333 -4.16 -15.54 -13.24
C TYR A 333 -3.70 -16.61 -12.25
N GLU A 334 -3.11 -17.72 -12.72
CA GLU A 334 -2.52 -18.75 -11.88
C GLU A 334 -1.44 -18.17 -10.95
N ALA A 335 -0.57 -17.31 -11.49
CA ALA A 335 0.46 -16.64 -10.72
C ALA A 335 -0.11 -15.70 -9.64
N ILE A 336 -1.04 -14.79 -9.98
CA ILE A 336 -1.62 -13.88 -8.99
C ILE A 336 -2.44 -14.62 -7.94
N ARG A 337 -3.09 -15.70 -8.31
CA ARG A 337 -3.87 -16.54 -7.41
C ARG A 337 -2.98 -17.26 -6.40
N PHE A 338 -1.86 -17.83 -6.89
CA PHE A 338 -0.85 -18.47 -6.02
C PHE A 338 -0.21 -17.44 -5.07
N LEU A 339 0.22 -16.29 -5.59
CA LEU A 339 0.82 -15.25 -4.79
C LEU A 339 -0.14 -14.73 -3.72
N THR A 340 -1.40 -14.48 -4.07
CA THR A 340 -2.41 -14.04 -3.10
C THR A 340 -2.56 -15.03 -1.95
N ASP A 341 -2.69 -16.33 -2.25
CA ASP A 341 -2.78 -17.38 -1.23
C ASP A 341 -1.53 -17.44 -0.33
N SER A 342 -0.35 -17.36 -0.96
CA SER A 342 0.92 -17.41 -0.26
C SER A 342 1.12 -16.18 0.66
N LEU A 343 0.83 -14.99 0.16
CA LEU A 343 0.93 -13.74 0.91
C LEU A 343 -0.03 -13.75 2.10
N GLN A 344 -1.30 -14.14 1.88
CA GLN A 344 -2.30 -14.22 2.93
C GLN A 344 -1.89 -15.13 4.10
N ARG A 345 -1.22 -16.25 3.80
CA ARG A 345 -0.81 -17.20 4.86
C ARG A 345 0.49 -16.82 5.56
N LYS A 346 1.44 -16.20 4.86
CA LYS A 346 2.76 -15.88 5.39
C LYS A 346 2.82 -14.50 5.99
N GLU A 347 2.39 -13.48 5.24
CA GLU A 347 2.45 -12.09 5.72
C GLU A 347 1.62 -11.88 6.97
N ILE A 348 0.44 -12.50 7.04
CA ILE A 348 -0.45 -12.34 8.18
C ILE A 348 0.06 -13.10 9.39
N ASN A 349 0.59 -14.32 9.21
CA ASN A 349 1.12 -15.11 10.32
C ASN A 349 2.52 -14.67 10.78
N GLU A 350 3.32 -14.07 9.88
CA GLU A 350 4.69 -13.62 10.19
C GLU A 350 4.78 -12.10 10.39
N GLY A 351 3.77 -11.33 9.96
CA GLY A 351 3.86 -9.89 9.84
C GLY A 351 2.66 -9.15 10.39
N ALA A 352 2.30 -8.10 9.70
CA ALA A 352 1.57 -6.97 10.20
C ALA A 352 0.44 -6.53 9.26
N ASN A 353 -0.03 -7.39 8.37
CA ASN A 353 -1.05 -7.02 7.42
C ASN A 353 -2.41 -7.60 7.78
N ILE A 354 -3.48 -6.87 7.52
CA ILE A 354 -4.85 -7.36 7.64
C ILE A 354 -5.23 -8.06 6.34
N SER A 355 -5.69 -9.30 6.45
CA SER A 355 -6.12 -10.05 5.28
C SER A 355 -7.39 -9.49 4.65
N PRO A 356 -7.47 -9.42 3.31
CA PRO A 356 -8.73 -9.19 2.62
C PRO A 356 -9.62 -10.43 2.53
N MET A 357 -9.27 -11.52 3.21
CA MET A 357 -9.97 -12.80 3.17
C MET A 357 -10.78 -13.04 4.46
N LYS A 358 -11.93 -13.74 4.35
CA LYS A 358 -12.75 -14.14 5.50
C LYS A 358 -12.08 -15.21 6.35
N ASN A 359 -11.33 -16.10 5.71
CA ASN A 359 -10.65 -17.22 6.37
C ASN A 359 -9.15 -17.22 6.05
N PRO A 360 -8.39 -16.25 6.59
CA PRO A 360 -6.99 -16.09 6.23
C PRO A 360 -6.07 -17.19 6.80
N GLY A 361 -6.61 -18.14 7.56
CA GLY A 361 -5.81 -19.19 8.21
C GLY A 361 -4.92 -18.64 9.32
N LEU A 362 -5.40 -17.63 10.05
CA LEU A 362 -4.67 -17.01 11.15
C LEU A 362 -4.39 -18.02 12.27
N GLU A 363 -3.14 -18.12 12.65
CA GLU A 363 -2.68 -18.87 13.80
C GLU A 363 -2.21 -17.89 14.89
N ALA A 364 -3.12 -17.49 15.79
CA ALA A 364 -2.83 -16.52 16.85
C ALA A 364 -1.54 -16.81 17.62
N ALA A 365 -1.19 -18.09 17.78
CA ALA A 365 0.05 -18.52 18.44
C ALA A 365 1.33 -18.22 17.61
N LYS A 366 1.19 -17.94 16.31
CA LYS A 366 2.29 -17.59 15.42
C LYS A 366 2.35 -16.10 15.10
N MET A 367 1.28 -15.35 15.42
CA MET A 367 1.21 -13.92 15.19
C MET A 367 1.95 -13.14 16.27
N ASN A 368 2.54 -11.99 15.87
CA ASN A 368 3.00 -11.04 16.86
C ASN A 368 1.79 -10.50 17.67
N PRO A 369 1.88 -10.38 19.01
CA PRO A 369 0.80 -9.89 19.85
C PRO A 369 0.24 -8.52 19.44
N LEU A 370 1.09 -7.59 18.96
CA LEU A 370 0.66 -6.28 18.46
C LEU A 370 -0.18 -6.42 17.18
N ALA A 371 0.27 -7.23 16.21
CA ALA A 371 -0.45 -7.48 14.98
C ALA A 371 -1.80 -8.14 15.25
N PHE A 372 -1.83 -9.15 16.13
CA PHE A 372 -3.06 -9.80 16.54
C PHE A 372 -4.04 -8.84 17.23
N ALA A 373 -3.54 -7.99 18.15
CA ALA A 373 -4.36 -6.99 18.83
C ALA A 373 -4.93 -5.96 17.84
N TYR A 374 -4.11 -5.53 16.85
CA TYR A 374 -4.55 -4.58 15.84
C TYR A 374 -5.65 -5.16 14.95
N ASP A 375 -5.42 -6.35 14.37
CA ASP A 375 -6.39 -7.03 13.52
C ASP A 375 -7.70 -7.29 14.28
N SER A 376 -7.62 -7.83 15.49
CA SER A 376 -8.78 -8.11 16.34
C SER A 376 -9.56 -6.84 16.70
N SER A 377 -8.86 -5.73 16.97
CA SER A 377 -9.49 -4.44 17.27
C SER A 377 -10.26 -3.90 16.07
N ILE A 378 -9.61 -3.85 14.92
CA ILE A 378 -10.24 -3.37 13.67
C ILE A 378 -11.43 -4.27 13.31
N SER A 379 -11.22 -5.58 13.23
CA SER A 379 -12.26 -6.53 12.83
C SER A 379 -13.49 -6.50 13.74
N SER A 380 -13.30 -6.23 15.05
CA SER A 380 -14.40 -6.21 16.03
C SER A 380 -15.11 -4.86 16.15
N SER A 381 -14.44 -3.75 15.82
CA SER A 381 -14.97 -2.40 16.01
C SER A 381 -15.28 -1.63 14.71
N LEU A 382 -14.86 -2.13 13.55
CA LEU A 382 -15.02 -1.46 12.27
C LEU A 382 -16.49 -1.18 11.95
N GLU A 383 -16.85 0.10 11.86
CA GLU A 383 -18.18 0.56 11.43
C GLU A 383 -18.18 0.98 9.96
N GLY A 384 -17.01 1.37 9.44
CA GLY A 384 -16.84 1.78 8.05
C GLY A 384 -15.41 2.20 7.73
N PHE A 385 -15.16 2.40 6.46
CA PHE A 385 -13.89 2.93 5.98
C PHE A 385 -14.10 3.95 4.86
N PHE A 386 -13.12 4.82 4.69
CA PHE A 386 -13.10 5.82 3.62
C PHE A 386 -11.75 5.83 2.91
N SER A 387 -11.80 6.12 1.62
CA SER A 387 -10.63 6.05 0.75
C SER A 387 -9.57 7.11 1.09
N TYR A 388 -8.34 6.87 0.68
CA TYR A 388 -7.28 7.86 0.62
C TYR A 388 -7.64 8.93 -0.41
N TYR A 389 -7.69 10.20 0.01
CA TYR A 389 -8.21 11.29 -0.84
C TYR A 389 -7.37 11.50 -2.10
N ASP A 390 -6.05 11.36 -2.00
CA ASP A 390 -5.13 11.45 -3.14
C ASP A 390 -5.24 10.28 -4.13
N GLN A 391 -5.71 9.12 -3.68
CA GLN A 391 -5.91 7.95 -4.53
C GLN A 391 -7.32 7.90 -5.14
N ALA A 392 -8.30 8.47 -4.44
CA ALA A 392 -9.69 8.48 -4.88
C ALA A 392 -10.00 9.59 -5.90
N LEU A 393 -9.11 10.56 -6.09
CA LEU A 393 -9.24 11.68 -7.03
C LEU A 393 -8.39 11.44 -8.27
N ASP A 394 -8.75 12.08 -9.39
CA ASP A 394 -7.89 12.13 -10.56
C ASP A 394 -6.52 12.75 -10.23
N ALA A 395 -5.51 12.43 -11.03
CA ALA A 395 -4.13 12.80 -10.76
C ALA A 395 -3.92 14.32 -10.59
N LYS A 396 -4.71 15.16 -11.28
CA LYS A 396 -4.62 16.60 -11.17
C LYS A 396 -5.14 17.09 -9.83
N ARG A 397 -6.37 16.69 -9.45
CA ARG A 397 -6.99 17.06 -8.18
C ARG A 397 -6.22 16.48 -6.99
N ALA A 398 -5.73 15.26 -7.11
CA ALA A 398 -4.87 14.63 -6.10
C ALA A 398 -3.60 15.47 -5.84
N GLU A 399 -2.89 15.87 -6.87
CA GLU A 399 -1.67 16.70 -6.76
C GLU A 399 -2.00 18.10 -6.19
N GLN A 400 -3.09 18.71 -6.62
CA GLN A 400 -3.55 19.99 -6.08
C GLN A 400 -3.89 19.86 -4.59
N PHE A 401 -4.51 18.75 -4.18
CA PHE A 401 -4.87 18.50 -2.78
C PHE A 401 -3.64 18.34 -1.89
N LEU A 402 -2.69 17.51 -2.30
CA LEU A 402 -1.42 17.34 -1.61
C LEU A 402 -0.68 18.67 -1.43
N ASN A 403 -0.65 19.51 -2.48
CA ASN A 403 -0.02 20.81 -2.43
C ASN A 403 -0.76 21.79 -1.51
N SER A 404 -2.10 21.81 -1.56
CA SER A 404 -2.93 22.68 -0.72
C SER A 404 -2.77 22.34 0.76
N VAL A 405 -2.82 21.06 1.11
CA VAL A 405 -2.63 20.61 2.51
C VAL A 405 -1.21 20.91 3.00
N GLY A 406 -0.19 20.67 2.16
CA GLY A 406 1.19 21.06 2.46
C GLY A 406 1.35 22.57 2.72
N ALA A 407 0.67 23.42 1.94
CA ALA A 407 0.66 24.86 2.14
C ALA A 407 -0.07 25.28 3.43
N ILE A 408 -1.17 24.62 3.78
CA ILE A 408 -1.93 24.88 5.02
C ILE A 408 -1.05 24.69 6.26
N VAL A 409 -0.26 23.62 6.33
CA VAL A 409 0.62 23.34 7.47
C VAL A 409 1.97 24.07 7.40
N GLY A 410 2.34 24.59 6.22
CA GLY A 410 3.62 25.25 5.97
C GLY A 410 3.66 26.74 6.35
N GLN A 411 2.71 27.22 7.17
CA GLN A 411 2.62 28.63 7.61
C GLN A 411 2.43 29.63 6.45
N ASN A 412 1.78 29.21 5.37
CA ASN A 412 1.40 30.10 4.29
C ASN A 412 0.43 31.17 4.80
N SER A 413 0.56 32.41 4.31
CA SER A 413 -0.31 33.53 4.65
C SER A 413 -1.73 33.45 4.07
N ASN A 414 -1.98 32.54 3.13
CA ASN A 414 -3.28 32.35 2.53
C ASN A 414 -4.28 31.75 3.55
N SER A 415 -5.56 32.07 3.38
CA SER A 415 -6.61 31.38 4.13
C SER A 415 -6.69 29.91 3.71
N VAL A 416 -7.15 29.05 4.62
CA VAL A 416 -7.40 27.63 4.31
C VAL A 416 -8.36 27.50 3.14
N LYS A 417 -9.42 28.34 3.12
CA LYS A 417 -10.40 28.34 2.03
C LYS A 417 -9.77 28.67 0.67
N ASP A 418 -8.83 29.63 0.61
CA ASP A 418 -8.14 29.99 -0.64
C ASP A 418 -7.21 28.86 -1.11
N GLU A 419 -6.55 28.15 -0.19
CA GLU A 419 -5.74 27.00 -0.54
C GLU A 419 -6.60 25.86 -1.09
N LEU A 420 -7.72 25.54 -0.42
CA LEU A 420 -8.65 24.49 -0.88
C LEU A 420 -9.36 24.82 -2.19
N ALA A 421 -9.62 26.10 -2.47
CA ALA A 421 -10.21 26.58 -3.73
C ALA A 421 -9.32 26.32 -4.98
N LYS A 422 -8.06 25.93 -4.78
CA LYS A 422 -7.14 25.55 -5.87
C LYS A 422 -7.39 24.14 -6.40
N ILE A 423 -8.14 23.33 -5.67
CA ILE A 423 -8.45 21.94 -6.05
C ILE A 423 -9.63 21.96 -7.03
N LYS A 424 -9.34 21.70 -8.33
CA LYS A 424 -10.32 21.84 -9.45
C LYS A 424 -10.20 20.73 -10.45
#